data_a50f6691d5eddfa81facdf34dccc4ccd
#
_entry.id   a50f6691d5eddfa81facdf34dccc4ccd
#
_cell.length_a   1.000
_cell.length_b   1.000
_cell.length_c   1.000
_cell.angle_alpha   90.00
_cell.angle_beta   90.00
_cell.angle_gamma   90.00
#
_symmetry.space_group_name_H-M   'P 1'
#
loop_
_entity.id
_entity.type
_entity.pdbx_description
1 polymer ?
#
loop_
_entity_poly.entity_id
_entity_poly.type
_entity_poly.pdbx_seq_one_letter_code
_entity_poly.pdbx_strand_id
1 'polypeptide(L)'
;MHNTLNLSLKKSVIKIRNCFVSGHAAISAVVFAISGVLTSGAFAVDLDEKALAIAEQVHTGRIVCEMGNVVQITPDAQHRGVFLLQMGKHRFRVSPVLTSTGAIRLEDAQAGAVWLQLANKSMLMNSKLGQRMADECQSPAQVAVAEAMKKGPAVNLLDGPTPSVAKK
;
A
#
# COMPACT_ATOMS: atom_id res chain seq x y z
N MET A 1 -19.72 32.60 38.01
CA MET A 1 -18.33 32.86 38.46
C MET A 1 -17.43 32.68 37.23
N HIS A 2 -16.92 33.83 36.81
CA HIS A 2 -15.99 33.97 35.66
C HIS A 2 -14.67 33.32 35.99
N ASN A 3 -14.03 32.69 34.99
CA ASN A 3 -12.59 32.78 34.89
C ASN A 3 -12.14 32.77 33.41
N THR A 4 -11.68 33.92 33.05
CA THR A 4 -11.14 34.38 31.79
C THR A 4 -9.66 33.98 31.63
N LEU A 5 -9.27 33.66 30.40
CA LEU A 5 -8.05 34.10 29.69
C LEU A 5 -6.67 33.70 30.21
N ASN A 6 -5.87 33.08 29.35
CA ASN A 6 -4.67 33.77 28.90
C ASN A 6 -4.10 33.19 27.58
N LEU A 7 -4.23 34.02 26.55
CA LEU A 7 -3.66 33.86 25.23
C LEU A 7 -2.28 34.56 25.24
N SER A 8 -1.19 33.80 25.26
CA SER A 8 0.16 34.36 25.16
C SER A 8 0.76 34.08 23.78
N LEU A 9 0.57 35.07 22.89
CA LEU A 9 1.30 35.18 21.63
C LEU A 9 2.74 35.58 21.93
N LYS A 10 3.70 34.69 21.75
CA LYS A 10 5.12 35.07 21.68
C LYS A 10 5.47 35.42 20.21
N LYS A 11 5.49 36.73 19.91
CA LYS A 11 6.10 37.28 18.69
C LYS A 11 7.62 37.20 18.81
N SER A 12 8.26 36.33 18.04
CA SER A 12 9.72 36.38 17.82
C SER A 12 10.02 37.42 16.76
N VAL A 13 10.56 38.54 17.20
CA VAL A 13 11.09 39.59 16.33
C VAL A 13 12.51 39.23 15.93
N ILE A 14 12.71 38.87 14.67
CA ILE A 14 14.05 38.68 14.12
C ILE A 14 14.62 40.06 13.76
N LYS A 15 15.62 40.47 14.53
CA LYS A 15 16.34 41.74 14.37
C LYS A 15 17.43 41.55 13.31
N ILE A 16 17.18 42.05 12.10
CA ILE A 16 18.20 42.09 11.03
C ILE A 16 19.12 43.26 11.34
N ARG A 17 20.37 43.00 11.65
CA ARG A 17 21.44 43.99 11.79
C ARG A 17 22.05 44.23 10.43
N ASN A 18 21.78 45.41 9.87
CA ASN A 18 22.51 45.94 8.71
C ASN A 18 23.98 46.21 9.10
N CYS A 19 24.89 45.49 8.51
CA CYS A 19 26.28 45.91 8.46
C CYS A 19 26.57 46.65 7.14
N PHE A 20 26.69 47.93 7.25
CA PHE A 20 27.12 48.84 6.19
C PHE A 20 28.67 48.79 6.14
N VAL A 21 29.25 48.21 5.08
CA VAL A 21 30.68 48.35 4.79
C VAL A 21 30.80 48.94 3.39
N SER A 22 31.24 50.17 3.39
CA SER A 22 31.65 50.95 2.20
C SER A 22 33.05 50.46 1.77
N GLY A 23 33.23 50.14 0.50
CA GLY A 23 34.55 49.81 -0.05
C GLY A 23 34.49 49.57 -1.55
N HIS A 24 34.91 50.57 -2.34
CA HIS A 24 35.00 50.51 -3.80
C HIS A 24 36.08 49.52 -4.24
N ALA A 25 35.73 48.55 -5.09
CA ALA A 25 36.63 47.97 -6.08
C ALA A 25 35.80 47.26 -7.15
N ALA A 26 35.92 47.77 -8.38
CA ALA A 26 35.33 47.18 -9.57
C ALA A 26 36.00 45.85 -9.89
N ILE A 27 35.28 44.74 -9.77
CA ILE A 27 35.65 43.46 -10.37
C ILE A 27 34.41 42.90 -11.04
N SER A 28 34.47 42.83 -12.38
CA SER A 28 33.51 42.15 -13.26
C SER A 28 33.39 40.67 -12.83
N ALA A 29 32.34 40.31 -12.15
CA ALA A 29 32.01 38.91 -11.85
C ALA A 29 30.89 38.47 -12.79
N VAL A 30 31.25 37.66 -13.76
CA VAL A 30 30.33 36.89 -14.60
C VAL A 30 29.58 35.96 -13.65
N VAL A 31 28.31 36.28 -13.39
CA VAL A 31 27.41 35.43 -12.65
C VAL A 31 26.96 34.32 -13.58
N PHE A 32 27.60 33.16 -13.49
CA PHE A 32 27.08 31.91 -14.03
C PHE A 32 25.88 31.50 -13.18
N ALA A 33 24.67 31.82 -13.64
CA ALA A 33 23.43 31.28 -13.07
C ALA A 33 23.35 29.79 -13.42
N ILE A 34 23.85 28.94 -12.52
CA ILE A 34 23.60 27.49 -12.58
C ILE A 34 22.17 27.28 -12.10
N SER A 35 21.23 27.33 -13.05
CA SER A 35 19.86 26.85 -12.83
C SER A 35 19.90 25.34 -12.65
N GLY A 36 20.10 24.89 -11.42
CA GLY A 36 19.94 23.48 -11.04
C GLY A 36 18.48 23.08 -11.21
N VAL A 37 18.17 22.45 -12.33
CA VAL A 37 16.89 21.76 -12.50
C VAL A 37 16.93 20.53 -11.59
N LEU A 38 16.28 20.63 -10.43
CA LEU A 38 15.97 19.49 -9.57
C LEU A 38 14.90 18.66 -10.29
N THR A 39 15.34 17.77 -11.16
CA THR A 39 14.47 16.71 -11.68
C THR A 39 14.16 15.76 -10.53
N SER A 40 13.02 15.97 -9.87
CA SER A 40 12.43 14.96 -8.99
C SER A 40 12.07 13.76 -9.86
N GLY A 41 12.94 12.75 -9.88
CA GLY A 41 12.68 11.47 -10.52
C GLY A 41 11.52 10.81 -9.78
N ALA A 42 10.32 10.96 -10.32
CA ALA A 42 9.21 10.11 -9.94
C ALA A 42 9.56 8.71 -10.43
N PHE A 43 9.82 7.78 -9.51
CA PHE A 43 9.92 6.36 -9.84
C PHE A 43 8.54 5.89 -10.28
N ALA A 44 8.27 5.95 -11.57
CA ALA A 44 7.12 5.30 -12.15
C ALA A 44 7.35 3.79 -12.01
N VAL A 45 6.51 3.12 -11.25
CA VAL A 45 6.43 1.66 -11.27
C VAL A 45 5.71 1.32 -12.56
N ASP A 46 6.48 0.99 -13.58
CA ASP A 46 5.95 0.50 -14.86
C ASP A 46 5.60 -0.98 -14.67
N LEU A 47 4.30 -1.24 -14.50
CA LEU A 47 3.78 -2.61 -14.36
C LEU A 47 3.56 -3.19 -15.75
N ASP A 48 4.02 -4.42 -15.96
CA ASP A 48 3.77 -5.13 -17.19
C ASP A 48 2.28 -5.47 -17.37
N GLU A 49 1.87 -5.85 -18.57
CA GLU A 49 0.48 -6.15 -18.90
C GLU A 49 -0.09 -7.29 -18.03
N LYS A 50 0.73 -8.28 -17.66
CA LYS A 50 0.32 -9.39 -16.81
C LYS A 50 0.04 -8.92 -15.37
N ALA A 51 0.87 -8.04 -14.83
CA ALA A 51 0.65 -7.43 -13.52
C ALA A 51 -0.61 -6.56 -13.51
N LEU A 52 -0.89 -5.84 -14.59
CA LEU A 52 -2.12 -5.06 -14.73
C LEU A 52 -3.37 -5.96 -14.77
N ALA A 53 -3.32 -7.11 -15.47
CA ALA A 53 -4.41 -8.08 -15.49
C ALA A 53 -4.67 -8.69 -14.09
N ILE A 54 -3.63 -8.86 -13.26
CA ILE A 54 -3.77 -9.25 -11.86
C ILE A 54 -4.41 -8.13 -11.05
N ALA A 55 -4.01 -6.88 -11.29
CA ALA A 55 -4.55 -5.72 -10.58
C ALA A 55 -6.08 -5.60 -10.73
N GLU A 56 -6.63 -5.97 -11.89
CA GLU A 56 -8.07 -5.95 -12.14
C GLU A 56 -8.86 -6.97 -11.28
N GLN A 57 -8.20 -7.98 -10.75
CA GLN A 57 -8.80 -9.02 -9.91
C GLN A 57 -8.66 -8.74 -8.41
N VAL A 58 -8.01 -7.65 -8.04
CA VAL A 58 -7.81 -7.28 -6.64
C VAL A 58 -9.12 -6.81 -6.01
N HIS A 59 -9.50 -7.42 -4.89
CA HIS A 59 -10.62 -6.95 -4.11
C HIS A 59 -10.28 -5.63 -3.41
N THR A 60 -11.00 -4.58 -3.75
CA THR A 60 -10.83 -3.24 -3.19
C THR A 60 -11.92 -2.93 -2.15
N GLY A 61 -11.71 -1.84 -1.41
CA GLY A 61 -12.65 -1.40 -0.38
C GLY A 61 -12.29 -1.90 1.01
N ARG A 62 -13.31 -1.97 1.87
CA ARG A 62 -13.17 -2.38 3.27
C ARG A 62 -13.26 -3.90 3.38
N ILE A 63 -12.21 -4.51 3.88
CA ILE A 63 -12.08 -5.96 4.07
C ILE A 63 -11.96 -6.23 5.56
N VAL A 64 -12.84 -7.08 6.09
CA VAL A 64 -12.88 -7.43 7.51
C VAL A 64 -12.03 -8.68 7.74
N CYS A 65 -11.19 -8.63 8.77
CA CYS A 65 -10.30 -9.72 9.16
C CYS A 65 -10.67 -10.25 10.55
N GLU A 66 -10.00 -11.32 10.98
CA GLU A 66 -10.15 -11.84 12.34
C GLU A 66 -9.79 -10.80 13.41
N MET A 67 -10.24 -11.02 14.65
CA MET A 67 -9.98 -10.16 15.81
C MET A 67 -10.45 -8.71 15.63
N GLY A 68 -11.38 -8.45 14.73
CA GLY A 68 -11.90 -7.11 14.45
C GLY A 68 -10.97 -6.21 13.64
N ASN A 69 -9.87 -6.74 13.13
CA ASN A 69 -9.00 -6.01 12.23
C ASN A 69 -9.71 -5.67 10.92
N VAL A 70 -9.35 -4.53 10.35
CA VAL A 70 -9.89 -4.08 9.07
C VAL A 70 -8.75 -3.63 8.18
N VAL A 71 -8.73 -4.13 6.97
CA VAL A 71 -7.86 -3.68 5.90
C VAL A 71 -8.67 -2.90 4.88
N GLN A 72 -8.22 -1.70 4.53
CA GLN A 72 -8.76 -0.89 3.46
C GLN A 72 -7.83 -0.94 2.27
N ILE A 73 -8.30 -1.34 1.11
CA ILE A 73 -7.54 -1.34 -0.15
C ILE A 73 -8.19 -0.35 -1.11
N THR A 74 -7.40 0.61 -1.59
CA THR A 74 -7.85 1.66 -2.51
C THR A 74 -6.90 1.74 -3.70
N PRO A 75 -7.40 1.80 -4.94
CA PRO A 75 -6.54 2.04 -6.09
C PRO A 75 -5.79 3.38 -5.96
N ASP A 76 -4.52 3.41 -6.36
CA ASP A 76 -3.76 4.66 -6.44
C ASP A 76 -4.20 5.43 -7.69
N ALA A 77 -4.72 6.65 -7.50
CA ALA A 77 -5.22 7.49 -8.59
C ALA A 77 -4.14 7.94 -9.58
N GLN A 78 -2.88 7.94 -9.16
CA GLN A 78 -1.75 8.41 -9.96
C GLN A 78 -1.00 7.29 -10.69
N HIS A 79 -1.14 6.04 -10.21
CA HIS A 79 -0.36 4.91 -10.70
C HIS A 79 -1.27 3.70 -10.94
N ARG A 80 -1.57 3.46 -12.21
CA ARG A 80 -2.42 2.33 -12.62
C ARG A 80 -1.85 1.00 -12.10
N GLY A 81 -2.71 0.18 -11.51
CA GLY A 81 -2.34 -1.15 -10.98
C GLY A 81 -1.65 -1.12 -9.61
N VAL A 82 -1.40 0.05 -9.04
CA VAL A 82 -0.89 0.22 -7.67
C VAL A 82 -2.05 0.47 -6.72
N PHE A 83 -1.92 0.01 -5.47
CA PHE A 83 -2.93 0.17 -4.45
C PHE A 83 -2.34 0.76 -3.17
N LEU A 84 -3.16 1.54 -2.47
CA LEU A 84 -2.92 1.99 -1.11
C LEU A 84 -3.62 1.02 -0.17
N LEU A 85 -2.87 0.32 0.66
CA LEU A 85 -3.35 -0.60 1.67
C LEU A 85 -3.19 0.03 3.05
N GLN A 86 -4.27 0.11 3.81
CA GLN A 86 -4.27 0.67 5.16
C GLN A 86 -4.84 -0.33 6.16
N MET A 87 -4.14 -0.51 7.28
CA MET A 87 -4.60 -1.26 8.45
C MET A 87 -4.27 -0.48 9.72
N GLY A 88 -5.27 0.10 10.36
CA GLY A 88 -5.08 1.00 11.50
C GLY A 88 -4.16 2.17 11.14
N LYS A 89 -3.01 2.27 11.81
CA LYS A 89 -1.98 3.30 11.55
C LYS A 89 -0.99 2.93 10.43
N HIS A 90 -0.99 1.68 10.00
CA HIS A 90 -0.07 1.20 8.96
C HIS A 90 -0.62 1.52 7.58
N ARG A 91 0.24 2.05 6.72
CA ARG A 91 -0.06 2.38 5.32
C ARG A 91 1.05 1.83 4.44
N PHE A 92 0.65 1.16 3.39
CA PHE A 92 1.55 0.52 2.43
C PHE A 92 1.12 0.87 1.03
N ARG A 93 2.09 0.99 0.14
CA ARG A 93 1.86 1.17 -1.28
C ARG A 93 2.27 -0.10 -1.99
N VAL A 94 1.27 -0.91 -2.35
CA VAL A 94 1.48 -2.27 -2.85
C VAL A 94 1.19 -2.37 -4.34
N SER A 95 1.95 -3.20 -5.03
CA SER A 95 1.77 -3.51 -6.46
C SER A 95 1.71 -5.03 -6.68
N PRO A 96 1.03 -5.50 -7.74
CA PRO A 96 0.95 -6.91 -8.07
C PRO A 96 2.31 -7.52 -8.38
N VAL A 97 2.50 -8.74 -7.89
CA VAL A 97 3.66 -9.58 -8.18
C VAL A 97 3.16 -10.89 -8.79
N LEU A 98 3.78 -11.31 -9.90
CA LEU A 98 3.45 -12.56 -10.56
C LEU A 98 3.77 -13.75 -9.64
N THR A 99 2.81 -14.67 -9.51
CA THR A 99 2.98 -15.90 -8.75
C THR A 99 2.77 -17.11 -9.65
N SER A 100 3.46 -18.22 -9.39
CA SER A 100 3.26 -19.49 -10.09
C SER A 100 1.99 -20.23 -9.66
N THR A 101 1.39 -19.85 -8.53
CA THR A 101 0.24 -20.54 -7.91
C THR A 101 -1.11 -19.96 -8.33
N GLY A 102 -1.13 -18.85 -9.08
CA GLY A 102 -2.35 -18.13 -9.42
C GLY A 102 -2.96 -17.34 -8.26
N ALA A 103 -2.37 -17.33 -7.08
CA ALA A 103 -2.79 -16.45 -5.99
C ALA A 103 -2.45 -15.01 -6.31
N ILE A 104 -3.35 -14.07 -6.00
CA ILE A 104 -3.09 -12.64 -6.15
C ILE A 104 -2.19 -12.21 -5.00
N ARG A 105 -1.01 -11.72 -5.35
CA ARG A 105 -0.02 -11.23 -4.41
C ARG A 105 0.31 -9.78 -4.71
N LEU A 106 0.15 -8.92 -3.69
CA LEU A 106 0.56 -7.52 -3.76
C LEU A 106 1.70 -7.29 -2.77
N GLU A 107 2.71 -6.52 -3.17
CA GLU A 107 3.86 -6.24 -2.33
C GLU A 107 4.22 -4.77 -2.26
N ASP A 108 4.65 -4.36 -1.07
CA ASP A 108 5.47 -3.18 -0.83
C ASP A 108 6.86 -3.66 -0.41
N ALA A 109 7.80 -3.73 -1.35
CA ALA A 109 9.14 -4.23 -1.10
C ALA A 109 9.92 -3.36 -0.10
N GLN A 110 9.64 -2.05 -0.04
CA GLN A 110 10.29 -1.12 0.88
C GLN A 110 9.81 -1.32 2.32
N ALA A 111 8.51 -1.43 2.52
CA ALA A 111 7.92 -1.64 3.85
C ALA A 111 7.88 -3.12 4.25
N GLY A 112 8.06 -4.05 3.30
CA GLY A 112 7.97 -5.49 3.52
C GLY A 112 6.54 -5.99 3.65
N ALA A 113 5.54 -5.19 3.29
CA ALA A 113 4.16 -5.63 3.34
C ALA A 113 3.85 -6.56 2.16
N VAL A 114 3.17 -7.66 2.47
CA VAL A 114 2.71 -8.66 1.49
C VAL A 114 1.24 -8.92 1.76
N TRP A 115 0.40 -8.62 0.78
CA TRP A 115 -1.01 -9.00 0.77
C TRP A 115 -1.18 -10.22 -0.12
N LEU A 116 -1.75 -11.29 0.43
CA LEU A 116 -2.12 -12.48 -0.32
C LEU A 116 -3.64 -12.57 -0.38
N GLN A 117 -4.20 -12.62 -1.58
CA GLN A 117 -5.62 -12.80 -1.82
C GLN A 117 -5.84 -14.17 -2.45
N LEU A 118 -6.56 -15.01 -1.75
CA LEU A 118 -7.04 -16.32 -2.22
C LEU A 118 -8.53 -16.21 -2.60
N ALA A 119 -9.08 -17.29 -3.10
CA ALA A 119 -10.48 -17.32 -3.52
C ALA A 119 -11.47 -17.04 -2.36
N ASN A 120 -11.21 -17.56 -1.16
CA ASN A 120 -12.12 -17.54 -0.02
C ASN A 120 -11.65 -16.63 1.13
N LYS A 121 -10.39 -16.20 1.13
CA LYS A 121 -9.82 -15.34 2.16
C LYS A 121 -8.57 -14.63 1.69
N SER A 122 -8.13 -13.66 2.46
CA SER A 122 -6.87 -12.93 2.26
C SER A 122 -6.12 -12.81 3.57
N MET A 123 -4.82 -12.43 3.49
CA MET A 123 -4.00 -12.15 4.66
C MET A 123 -2.98 -11.05 4.37
N LEU A 124 -2.62 -10.31 5.41
CA LEU A 124 -1.56 -9.31 5.39
C LEU A 124 -0.38 -9.78 6.24
N MET A 125 0.80 -9.80 5.65
CA MET A 125 2.04 -10.20 6.30
C MET A 125 3.07 -9.07 6.20
N ASN A 126 4.02 -9.06 7.13
CA ASN A 126 5.26 -8.30 6.99
C ASN A 126 6.42 -9.28 6.82
N SER A 127 6.97 -9.35 5.61
CA SER A 127 8.06 -10.29 5.26
C SER A 127 9.38 -9.95 5.94
N LYS A 128 9.64 -8.66 6.23
CA LYS A 128 10.86 -8.22 6.92
C LYS A 128 10.86 -8.59 8.41
N LEU A 129 9.68 -8.58 9.02
CA LEU A 129 9.51 -8.91 10.44
C LEU A 129 9.12 -10.38 10.65
N GLY A 130 8.81 -11.12 9.58
CA GLY A 130 8.29 -12.48 9.67
C GLY A 130 6.94 -12.58 10.39
N GLN A 131 6.14 -11.51 10.39
CA GLN A 131 4.90 -11.41 11.16
C GLN A 131 3.67 -11.43 10.27
N ARG A 132 2.64 -12.14 10.71
CA ARG A 132 1.29 -12.04 10.16
C ARG A 132 0.58 -10.87 10.86
N MET A 133 0.21 -9.86 10.10
CA MET A 133 -0.42 -8.65 10.62
C MET A 133 -1.95 -8.77 10.68
N ALA A 134 -2.57 -9.44 9.71
CA ALA A 134 -3.98 -9.77 9.68
C ALA A 134 -4.21 -11.07 8.92
N ASP A 135 -5.16 -11.89 9.37
CA ASP A 135 -5.56 -13.15 8.73
C ASP A 135 -7.08 -13.24 8.63
N GLU A 136 -7.54 -14.30 7.93
CA GLU A 136 -8.97 -14.54 7.68
C GLU A 136 -9.71 -13.30 7.16
N CYS A 137 -9.00 -12.47 6.39
CA CYS A 137 -9.58 -11.26 5.81
C CYS A 137 -10.53 -11.65 4.67
N GLN A 138 -11.78 -11.19 4.71
CA GLN A 138 -12.77 -11.53 3.70
C GLN A 138 -13.44 -10.28 3.14
N SER A 139 -13.37 -10.13 1.82
CA SER A 139 -14.26 -9.26 1.07
C SER A 139 -15.64 -9.87 0.94
N PRO A 140 -16.68 -9.12 0.59
CA PRO A 140 -18.04 -9.70 0.37
C PRO A 140 -18.04 -10.84 -0.64
N ALA A 141 -17.23 -10.76 -1.70
CA ALA A 141 -17.10 -11.82 -2.69
C ALA A 141 -16.45 -13.09 -2.09
N GLN A 142 -15.44 -12.94 -1.26
CA GLN A 142 -14.77 -14.06 -0.60
C GLN A 142 -15.66 -14.73 0.44
N VAL A 143 -16.51 -13.98 1.15
CA VAL A 143 -17.51 -14.55 2.05
C VAL A 143 -18.46 -15.48 1.28
N ALA A 144 -18.95 -15.05 0.12
CA ALA A 144 -19.83 -15.89 -0.71
C ALA A 144 -19.14 -17.20 -1.15
N VAL A 145 -17.86 -17.13 -1.55
CA VAL A 145 -17.08 -18.32 -1.92
C VAL A 145 -16.86 -19.23 -0.71
N ALA A 146 -16.49 -18.68 0.44
CA ALA A 146 -16.28 -19.45 1.67
C ALA A 146 -17.55 -20.18 2.10
N GLU A 147 -18.73 -19.54 1.99
CA GLU A 147 -20.02 -20.16 2.29
C GLU A 147 -20.38 -21.26 1.28
N ALA A 148 -20.08 -21.06 0.00
CA ALA A 148 -20.28 -22.09 -1.02
C ALA A 148 -19.39 -23.32 -0.77
N MET A 149 -18.15 -23.13 -0.37
CA MET A 149 -17.23 -24.20 0.00
C MET A 149 -17.71 -25.00 1.21
N LYS A 150 -18.32 -24.36 2.21
CA LYS A 150 -18.89 -25.06 3.38
C LYS A 150 -20.10 -25.93 3.02
N LYS A 151 -20.85 -25.53 1.99
CA LYS A 151 -22.06 -26.27 1.54
C LYS A 151 -21.74 -27.36 0.52
N GLY A 152 -20.53 -27.34 -0.07
CA GLY A 152 -20.10 -28.36 -1.01
C GLY A 152 -19.87 -29.74 -0.33
N PRO A 153 -19.84 -30.84 -1.10
CA PRO A 153 -19.48 -32.13 -0.55
C PRO A 153 -18.10 -32.06 0.06
N ALA A 154 -17.97 -32.63 1.28
CA ALA A 154 -16.66 -32.73 1.94
C ALA A 154 -15.72 -33.54 1.04
N VAL A 155 -14.70 -32.88 0.50
CA VAL A 155 -13.64 -33.59 -0.23
C VAL A 155 -12.77 -34.27 0.82
N ASN A 156 -12.93 -35.58 0.96
CA ASN A 156 -12.03 -36.41 1.77
C ASN A 156 -10.67 -36.44 1.07
N LEU A 157 -9.72 -35.64 1.54
CA LEU A 157 -8.35 -35.59 1.02
C LEU A 157 -7.61 -36.94 1.22
N LEU A 158 -8.18 -37.84 2.00
CA LEU A 158 -7.66 -39.17 2.26
C LEU A 158 -8.18 -40.24 1.27
N ASP A 159 -9.28 -39.96 0.60
CA ASP A 159 -9.77 -40.80 -0.50
C ASP A 159 -8.99 -40.36 -1.75
N GLY A 160 -8.01 -41.15 -2.14
CA GLY A 160 -7.23 -40.96 -3.38
C GLY A 160 -8.17 -40.77 -4.58
N PRO A 161 -7.69 -40.24 -5.71
CA PRO A 161 -8.51 -39.98 -6.87
C PRO A 161 -9.26 -41.27 -7.29
N THR A 162 -10.56 -41.28 -7.09
CA THR A 162 -11.43 -42.34 -7.63
C THR A 162 -11.28 -42.31 -9.14
N PRO A 163 -10.81 -43.42 -9.77
CA PRO A 163 -10.75 -43.48 -11.21
C PRO A 163 -12.17 -43.37 -11.75
N SER A 164 -12.43 -42.29 -12.51
CA SER A 164 -13.70 -42.12 -13.22
C SER A 164 -13.85 -43.26 -14.19
N VAL A 165 -14.74 -44.22 -13.87
CA VAL A 165 -15.12 -45.31 -14.82
C VAL A 165 -15.88 -44.61 -15.93
N ALA A 166 -15.20 -44.41 -17.06
CA ALA A 166 -15.83 -44.04 -18.31
C ALA A 166 -16.81 -45.14 -18.68
N LYS A 167 -18.12 -44.90 -18.55
CA LYS A 167 -19.16 -45.75 -19.13
C LYS A 167 -19.01 -45.69 -20.65
N LYS A 168 -18.71 -46.81 -21.24
CA LYS A 168 -18.73 -47.07 -22.68
C LYS A 168 -20.15 -47.21 -23.18
#